data_56952a3cfbbb65da5ac608ed70ed8e8e
#
_entry.id   56952a3cfbbb65da5ac608ed70ed8e8e
#
_cell.length_a   1.000
_cell.length_b   1.000
_cell.length_c   1.000
_cell.angle_alpha   90.00
_cell.angle_beta   90.00
_cell.angle_gamma   90.00
#
_symmetry.space_group_name_H-M   'P 1'
#
loop_
_entity.id
_entity.type
_entity.pdbx_description
1 polymer ?
#
loop_
_entity_poly.entity_id
_entity_poly.type
_entity_poly.pdbx_seq_one_letter_code
_entity_poly.pdbx_strand_id
1 'polypeptide(L)'
;MYRVVHGNPNATPDVQDLIDLLDNLAGHPFPPARDLFNAESDLIVARAPGRLDVMGGIADYSGSHVLEFPIAEATFAALQLNTERTLNIVTLLHDDWSHRVFTMPLRAFDGPLGYEDAREFFRHGTANHWAAYVAGVFLVLMREADASFASGANILISSRVPPGKGVSSSAALEVAVMQAVTTAFDVRVEAREKALLCQKVENLVVGAPCGVMDQMTAVFGEPDRLLLLLCQPAEIQRMLTVPRQLLLWGIDSGIRHSVGGSDYGSVRAATFAGLQIIDNLRGGTDYLANISPTDFESEYLGQLPEHLRIATGHPIYENARVQRFVELLDQCDSANDPKPFFTELGELMYESHRSYTALGLNSSGTDLLVELVRKEGPDAGLFGAKITGGGSGGTVAVLGDQNSRAGIERVAASYANETGHQPYIFHGSSPGSLAFGHLRLRQAR
;
A
#
# COMPACT_ATOMS: atom_id res chain seq x y z
N MET A 1 -23.01 11.20 21.35
CA MET A 1 -22.07 11.92 20.46
C MET A 1 -20.65 11.77 21.00
N TYR A 2 -19.73 11.43 20.13
CA TYR A 2 -18.32 11.38 20.48
C TYR A 2 -17.69 12.78 20.39
N ARG A 3 -16.75 13.07 21.30
CA ARG A 3 -15.91 14.27 21.26
C ARG A 3 -14.45 13.86 21.26
N VAL A 4 -13.63 14.60 20.52
CA VAL A 4 -12.18 14.42 20.54
C VAL A 4 -11.63 14.98 21.84
N VAL A 5 -10.94 14.15 22.62
CA VAL A 5 -10.28 14.52 23.89
C VAL A 5 -8.76 14.55 23.75
N HIS A 6 -8.22 13.99 22.67
CA HIS A 6 -6.80 14.04 22.29
C HIS A 6 -6.66 13.91 20.77
N GLY A 7 -5.63 14.56 20.21
CA GLY A 7 -5.33 14.59 18.79
C GLY A 7 -6.00 15.74 18.03
N ASN A 8 -5.77 15.82 16.73
CA ASN A 8 -6.29 16.88 15.87
C ASN A 8 -7.48 16.37 15.02
N PRO A 9 -8.72 16.76 15.29
CA PRO A 9 -9.89 16.32 14.49
C PRO A 9 -9.90 16.87 13.07
N ASN A 10 -9.12 17.91 12.78
CA ASN A 10 -9.01 18.53 11.47
C ASN A 10 -7.75 18.09 10.71
N ALA A 11 -7.08 17.03 11.16
CA ALA A 11 -5.86 16.53 10.49
C ALA A 11 -6.13 16.11 9.05
N THR A 12 -7.31 15.52 8.80
CA THR A 12 -7.78 15.10 7.46
C THR A 12 -9.30 15.27 7.37
N PRO A 13 -9.85 15.53 6.16
CA PRO A 13 -11.30 15.76 5.99
C PRO A 13 -12.17 14.56 6.40
N ASP A 14 -11.68 13.34 6.24
CA ASP A 14 -12.40 12.08 6.48
C ASP A 14 -12.55 11.72 7.97
N VAL A 15 -11.90 12.45 8.87
CA VAL A 15 -12.08 12.28 10.33
C VAL A 15 -13.52 12.58 10.75
N GLN A 16 -14.13 13.63 10.20
CA GLN A 16 -15.51 13.97 10.55
C GLN A 16 -16.49 12.88 10.09
N ASP A 17 -16.29 12.30 8.92
CA ASP A 17 -17.12 11.19 8.42
C ASP A 17 -17.04 9.96 9.35
N LEU A 18 -15.84 9.69 9.90
CA LEU A 18 -15.70 8.62 10.90
C LEU A 18 -16.43 8.95 12.21
N ILE A 19 -16.34 10.17 12.71
CA ILE A 19 -17.05 10.58 13.94
C ILE A 19 -18.56 10.47 13.74
N ASP A 20 -19.07 10.91 12.58
CA ASP A 20 -20.48 10.81 12.23
C ASP A 20 -20.94 9.34 12.13
N LEU A 21 -20.08 8.46 11.55
CA LEU A 21 -20.32 7.01 11.55
C LEU A 21 -20.43 6.45 12.97
N LEU A 22 -19.48 6.78 13.84
CA LEU A 22 -19.45 6.32 15.25
C LEU A 22 -20.65 6.83 16.04
N ASP A 23 -21.06 8.07 15.84
CA ASP A 23 -22.23 8.65 16.50
C ASP A 23 -23.55 7.99 16.09
N ASN A 24 -23.62 7.47 14.86
CA ASN A 24 -24.80 6.79 14.31
C ASN A 24 -24.70 5.26 14.36
N LEU A 25 -23.64 4.70 14.97
CA LEU A 25 -23.35 3.26 14.95
C LEU A 25 -24.49 2.41 15.52
N ALA A 26 -25.17 2.88 16.59
CA ALA A 26 -26.31 2.18 17.19
C ALA A 26 -27.49 1.96 16.21
N GLY A 27 -27.62 2.82 15.20
CA GLY A 27 -28.62 2.69 14.13
C GLY A 27 -28.13 2.02 12.85
N HIS A 28 -26.87 1.56 12.82
CA HIS A 28 -26.27 1.04 11.59
C HIS A 28 -27.01 -0.21 11.07
N PRO A 29 -27.24 -0.38 9.74
CA PRO A 29 -27.96 -1.52 9.18
C PRO A 29 -27.29 -2.88 9.46
N PHE A 30 -25.97 -2.91 9.68
CA PHE A 30 -25.23 -4.12 10.04
C PHE A 30 -25.25 -4.35 11.56
N PRO A 31 -26.03 -5.32 12.08
CA PRO A 31 -26.23 -5.50 13.53
C PRO A 31 -24.94 -5.66 14.35
N PRO A 32 -23.89 -6.39 13.90
CA PRO A 32 -22.68 -6.57 14.68
C PRO A 32 -21.93 -5.27 15.01
N ALA A 33 -22.21 -4.17 14.29
CA ALA A 33 -21.60 -2.88 14.55
C ALA A 33 -22.29 -2.10 15.69
N ARG A 34 -23.58 -2.35 15.94
CA ARG A 34 -24.42 -1.49 16.78
C ARG A 34 -23.97 -1.43 18.24
N ASP A 35 -23.59 -2.59 18.79
CA ASP A 35 -23.23 -2.75 20.21
C ASP A 35 -21.73 -3.03 20.38
N LEU A 36 -20.91 -2.66 19.38
CA LEU A 36 -19.48 -2.95 19.39
C LEU A 36 -18.75 -2.17 20.50
N PHE A 37 -19.17 -0.93 20.76
CA PHE A 37 -18.53 -0.05 21.73
C PHE A 37 -19.51 0.31 22.87
N ASN A 38 -18.95 0.47 24.08
CA ASN A 38 -19.68 0.98 25.24
C ASN A 38 -19.33 2.47 25.49
N ALA A 39 -20.17 3.14 26.30
CA ALA A 39 -20.00 4.57 26.62
C ALA A 39 -19.00 4.83 27.76
N GLU A 40 -18.50 3.78 28.42
CA GLU A 40 -17.70 3.91 29.65
C GLU A 40 -16.21 4.13 29.37
N SER A 41 -15.74 3.64 28.22
CA SER A 41 -14.33 3.66 27.85
C SER A 41 -14.09 4.51 26.61
N ASP A 42 -12.92 5.14 26.55
CA ASP A 42 -12.50 5.91 25.39
C ASP A 42 -12.21 5.01 24.17
N LEU A 43 -12.38 5.53 22.97
CA LEU A 43 -11.91 4.92 21.75
C LEU A 43 -10.54 5.49 21.37
N ILE A 44 -9.63 4.62 20.96
CA ILE A 44 -8.42 5.00 20.24
C ILE A 44 -8.69 4.85 18.76
N VAL A 45 -8.44 5.91 18.00
CA VAL A 45 -8.62 5.93 16.54
C VAL A 45 -7.30 6.20 15.88
N ALA A 46 -6.88 5.32 15.00
CA ALA A 46 -5.73 5.49 14.13
C ALA A 46 -6.15 5.46 12.66
N ARG A 47 -5.30 6.03 11.80
CA ARG A 47 -5.53 6.18 10.35
C ARG A 47 -4.25 5.89 9.59
N ALA A 48 -4.36 5.20 8.46
CA ALA A 48 -3.25 5.02 7.53
C ALA A 48 -3.75 5.07 6.08
N PRO A 49 -3.04 5.77 5.18
CA PRO A 49 -3.43 5.89 3.78
C PRO A 49 -3.05 4.65 2.97
N GLY A 50 -3.71 4.50 1.81
CA GLY A 50 -3.16 3.70 0.71
C GLY A 50 -2.04 4.46 -0.02
N ARG A 51 -1.55 3.89 -1.13
CA ARG A 51 -0.49 4.53 -1.92
C ARG A 51 -0.61 4.26 -3.42
N LEU A 52 -0.02 5.14 -4.21
CA LEU A 52 0.39 4.88 -5.59
C LEU A 52 1.89 4.61 -5.64
N ASP A 53 2.30 3.49 -6.21
CA ASP A 53 3.67 3.27 -6.64
C ASP A 53 3.88 4.04 -7.93
N VAL A 54 4.66 5.11 -7.84
CA VAL A 54 4.96 6.00 -8.96
C VAL A 54 6.09 5.43 -9.81
N MET A 55 7.13 4.90 -9.15
CA MET A 55 8.26 4.22 -9.78
C MET A 55 8.88 3.21 -8.81
N GLY A 56 9.32 2.07 -9.33
CA GLY A 56 10.03 1.06 -8.55
C GLY A 56 9.24 -0.23 -8.39
N GLY A 57 8.00 -0.15 -7.93
CA GLY A 57 7.04 -1.25 -7.89
C GLY A 57 7.58 -2.55 -7.31
N ILE A 58 7.38 -3.63 -8.02
CA ILE A 58 7.79 -4.98 -7.60
C ILE A 58 9.30 -5.20 -7.46
N ALA A 59 10.12 -4.19 -7.74
CA ALA A 59 11.56 -4.27 -7.46
C ALA A 59 11.91 -4.10 -5.98
N ASP A 60 10.93 -3.78 -5.14
CA ASP A 60 11.08 -3.52 -3.69
C ASP A 60 11.71 -4.70 -2.92
N TYR A 61 11.37 -5.93 -3.28
CA TYR A 61 11.96 -7.14 -2.65
C TYR A 61 13.43 -7.41 -3.04
N SER A 62 13.97 -6.69 -4.01
CA SER A 62 15.34 -6.86 -4.53
C SER A 62 16.35 -5.81 -4.07
N GLY A 63 15.99 -5.01 -3.06
CA GLY A 63 16.83 -3.96 -2.51
C GLY A 63 16.83 -2.66 -3.32
N SER A 64 15.90 -2.50 -4.26
CA SER A 64 15.78 -1.31 -5.11
C SER A 64 15.29 -0.08 -4.35
N HIS A 65 15.52 1.09 -4.95
CA HIS A 65 14.76 2.29 -4.62
C HIS A 65 13.34 2.21 -5.19
N VAL A 66 12.40 2.82 -4.49
CA VAL A 66 11.03 3.04 -4.95
C VAL A 66 10.60 4.48 -4.66
N LEU A 67 9.64 4.97 -5.44
CA LEU A 67 9.00 6.28 -5.25
C LEU A 67 7.51 6.08 -5.02
N GLU A 68 7.09 6.29 -3.79
CA GLU A 68 5.73 6.05 -3.34
C GLU A 68 5.00 7.35 -3.02
N PHE A 69 3.73 7.43 -3.36
CA PHE A 69 2.86 8.58 -3.09
C PHE A 69 1.66 8.15 -2.25
N PRO A 70 1.50 8.69 -1.01
CA PRO A 70 0.34 8.38 -0.20
C PRO A 70 -0.92 8.99 -0.83
N ILE A 71 -1.99 8.22 -0.98
CA ILE A 71 -3.26 8.73 -1.54
C ILE A 71 -4.15 9.37 -0.47
N ALA A 72 -5.21 10.04 -0.92
CA ALA A 72 -6.18 10.66 -0.02
C ALA A 72 -7.00 9.60 0.75
N GLU A 73 -7.32 8.49 0.08
CA GLU A 73 -8.06 7.37 0.65
C GLU A 73 -7.26 6.68 1.75
N ALA A 74 -7.94 6.40 2.87
CA ALA A 74 -7.30 5.79 4.02
C ALA A 74 -8.21 4.77 4.72
N THR A 75 -7.59 3.99 5.59
CA THR A 75 -8.24 3.08 6.50
C THR A 75 -8.17 3.64 7.92
N PHE A 76 -9.29 3.64 8.60
CA PHE A 76 -9.40 3.91 10.03
C PHE A 76 -9.56 2.61 10.82
N ALA A 77 -8.89 2.55 11.97
CA ALA A 77 -9.11 1.55 13.01
C ALA A 77 -9.53 2.27 14.30
N ALA A 78 -10.79 2.07 14.72
CA ALA A 78 -11.28 2.53 16.02
C ALA A 78 -11.28 1.33 16.98
N LEU A 79 -10.58 1.48 18.12
CA LEU A 79 -10.34 0.40 19.08
C LEU A 79 -10.78 0.81 20.47
N GLN A 80 -11.51 -0.07 21.15
CA GLN A 80 -11.85 0.01 22.57
C GLN A 80 -11.40 -1.26 23.27
N LEU A 81 -10.73 -1.13 24.41
CA LEU A 81 -10.37 -2.28 25.25
C LEU A 81 -11.62 -2.94 25.82
N ASN A 82 -11.62 -4.27 25.91
CA ASN A 82 -12.66 -5.04 26.58
C ASN A 82 -12.06 -5.92 27.70
N THR A 83 -12.90 -6.42 28.60
CA THR A 83 -12.47 -7.22 29.76
C THR A 83 -12.38 -8.72 29.48
N GLU A 84 -12.95 -9.21 28.37
CA GLU A 84 -13.12 -10.63 28.09
C GLU A 84 -11.89 -11.30 27.46
N ARG A 85 -10.83 -10.54 27.18
CA ARG A 85 -9.64 -11.00 26.44
C ARG A 85 -10.01 -11.67 25.09
N THR A 86 -10.96 -11.04 24.40
CA THR A 86 -11.49 -11.47 23.10
C THR A 86 -11.27 -10.37 22.08
N LEU A 87 -10.91 -10.74 20.86
CA LEU A 87 -10.93 -9.84 19.71
C LEU A 87 -12.30 -9.89 19.04
N ASN A 88 -13.00 -8.77 19.01
CA ASN A 88 -14.23 -8.57 18.25
C ASN A 88 -13.93 -7.56 17.15
N ILE A 89 -13.90 -8.02 15.90
CA ILE A 89 -13.52 -7.22 14.75
C ILE A 89 -14.71 -7.06 13.84
N VAL A 90 -15.08 -5.82 13.55
CA VAL A 90 -16.12 -5.46 12.57
C VAL A 90 -15.47 -4.61 11.49
N THR A 91 -15.70 -4.92 10.22
CA THR A 91 -15.32 -4.08 9.11
C THR A 91 -16.55 -3.53 8.40
N LEU A 92 -16.60 -2.20 8.26
CA LEU A 92 -17.59 -1.48 7.49
C LEU A 92 -16.88 -0.92 6.26
N LEU A 93 -17.21 -1.49 5.11
CA LEU A 93 -16.63 -1.09 3.84
C LEU A 93 -17.57 -0.10 3.17
N HIS A 94 -16.99 0.91 2.53
CA HIS A 94 -17.73 1.83 1.68
C HIS A 94 -18.15 1.13 0.38
N ASP A 95 -19.31 1.48 -0.15
CA ASP A 95 -19.94 0.91 -1.35
C ASP A 95 -20.37 -0.56 -1.21
N ASP A 96 -20.50 -1.30 -2.29
CA ASP A 96 -21.03 -2.68 -2.36
C ASP A 96 -20.14 -3.75 -1.71
N TRP A 97 -19.15 -3.36 -0.91
CA TRP A 97 -18.30 -4.30 -0.20
C TRP A 97 -19.04 -4.85 1.03
N SER A 98 -19.10 -6.16 1.13
CA SER A 98 -19.81 -6.83 2.22
C SER A 98 -19.17 -6.50 3.59
N HIS A 99 -19.95 -5.95 4.52
CA HIS A 99 -19.55 -5.86 5.92
C HIS A 99 -19.22 -7.23 6.49
N ARG A 100 -18.23 -7.29 7.36
CA ARG A 100 -17.75 -8.56 7.93
C ARG A 100 -17.58 -8.43 9.43
N VAL A 101 -17.72 -9.55 10.11
CA VAL A 101 -17.47 -9.70 11.55
C VAL A 101 -16.59 -10.92 11.78
N PHE A 102 -15.67 -10.78 12.74
CA PHE A 102 -14.83 -11.89 13.20
C PHE A 102 -14.61 -11.77 14.70
N THR A 103 -14.70 -12.89 15.40
CA THR A 103 -14.48 -12.95 16.86
C THR A 103 -13.59 -14.13 17.19
N MET A 104 -12.57 -13.89 18.03
CA MET A 104 -11.70 -14.94 18.55
C MET A 104 -11.18 -14.60 19.94
N PRO A 105 -10.95 -15.59 20.82
CA PRO A 105 -10.26 -15.35 22.08
C PRO A 105 -8.76 -15.14 21.84
N LEU A 106 -8.16 -14.10 22.42
CA LEU A 106 -6.70 -13.84 22.33
C LEU A 106 -5.85 -14.98 22.89
N ARG A 107 -6.40 -15.78 23.81
CA ARG A 107 -5.72 -16.99 24.33
C ARG A 107 -5.35 -18.01 23.24
N ALA A 108 -5.97 -17.93 22.06
CA ALA A 108 -5.59 -18.75 20.92
C ALA A 108 -4.14 -18.50 20.46
N PHE A 109 -3.59 -17.33 20.79
CA PHE A 109 -2.21 -16.94 20.51
C PHE A 109 -1.25 -17.20 21.70
N ASP A 110 -1.77 -17.65 22.86
CA ASP A 110 -0.93 -18.02 23.99
C ASP A 110 -0.15 -19.31 23.68
N GLY A 111 1.03 -19.46 24.27
CA GLY A 111 1.87 -20.63 24.06
C GLY A 111 2.70 -20.57 22.76
N PRO A 112 3.19 -21.72 22.28
CA PRO A 112 4.19 -21.79 21.22
C PRO A 112 3.58 -21.75 19.80
N LEU A 113 2.42 -21.15 19.60
CA LEU A 113 1.79 -21.05 18.27
C LEU A 113 2.73 -20.38 17.27
N GLY A 114 3.17 -21.12 16.25
CA GLY A 114 4.01 -20.62 15.17
C GLY A 114 3.22 -19.79 14.14
N TYR A 115 3.93 -19.06 13.31
CA TYR A 115 3.31 -18.32 12.21
C TYR A 115 2.62 -19.24 11.19
N GLU A 116 3.17 -20.42 10.98
CA GLU A 116 2.60 -21.44 10.08
C GLU A 116 1.24 -21.93 10.56
N ASP A 117 1.13 -22.24 11.86
CA ASP A 117 -0.13 -22.66 12.48
C ASP A 117 -1.18 -21.55 12.42
N ALA A 118 -0.77 -20.31 12.67
CA ALA A 118 -1.65 -19.16 12.58
C ALA A 118 -2.14 -18.93 11.13
N ARG A 119 -1.25 -19.05 10.15
CA ARG A 119 -1.60 -18.98 8.73
C ARG A 119 -2.61 -20.04 8.36
N GLU A 120 -2.40 -21.28 8.80
CA GLU A 120 -3.32 -22.38 8.55
C GLU A 120 -4.70 -22.14 9.19
N PHE A 121 -4.73 -21.67 10.43
CA PHE A 121 -5.96 -21.29 11.12
C PHE A 121 -6.82 -20.31 10.32
N PHE A 122 -6.22 -19.23 9.77
CA PHE A 122 -6.95 -18.25 8.98
C PHE A 122 -7.27 -18.74 7.55
N ARG A 123 -6.54 -19.69 7.00
CA ARG A 123 -6.79 -20.27 5.66
C ARG A 123 -7.92 -21.26 5.64
N HIS A 124 -8.11 -22.05 6.69
CA HIS A 124 -9.20 -23.04 6.78
C HIS A 124 -10.61 -22.43 6.78
N GLY A 125 -10.74 -21.16 7.09
CA GLY A 125 -11.97 -20.40 6.94
C GLY A 125 -11.82 -19.32 5.87
N THR A 126 -11.99 -19.63 4.59
CA THR A 126 -11.81 -18.65 3.49
C THR A 126 -12.60 -17.36 3.70
N ALA A 127 -13.75 -17.44 4.39
CA ALA A 127 -14.56 -16.28 4.79
C ALA A 127 -13.87 -15.39 5.82
N ASN A 128 -12.89 -15.90 6.58
CA ASN A 128 -12.23 -15.22 7.70
C ASN A 128 -10.77 -14.84 7.41
N HIS A 129 -10.23 -15.18 6.24
CA HIS A 129 -8.85 -14.88 5.86
C HIS A 129 -8.49 -13.39 6.00
N TRP A 130 -9.44 -12.49 5.73
CA TRP A 130 -9.26 -11.06 5.93
C TRP A 130 -8.94 -10.66 7.39
N ALA A 131 -9.41 -11.44 8.37
CA ALA A 131 -9.16 -11.16 9.78
C ALA A 131 -7.70 -11.41 10.18
N ALA A 132 -6.93 -12.15 9.38
CA ALA A 132 -5.50 -12.37 9.57
C ALA A 132 -4.71 -11.06 9.58
N TYR A 133 -5.10 -10.07 8.77
CA TYR A 133 -4.48 -8.75 8.73
C TYR A 133 -4.63 -7.97 10.04
N VAL A 134 -5.73 -8.19 10.78
CA VAL A 134 -6.04 -7.52 12.04
C VAL A 134 -5.53 -8.32 13.25
N ALA A 135 -5.94 -9.59 13.34
CA ALA A 135 -5.55 -10.47 14.45
C ALA A 135 -4.05 -10.80 14.43
N GLY A 136 -3.45 -10.88 13.24
CA GLY A 136 -2.01 -11.08 13.04
C GLY A 136 -1.14 -9.98 13.67
N VAL A 137 -1.66 -8.75 13.77
CA VAL A 137 -0.96 -7.66 14.47
C VAL A 137 -0.71 -8.02 15.93
N PHE A 138 -1.70 -8.58 16.63
CA PHE A 138 -1.54 -9.03 18.02
C PHE A 138 -0.52 -10.16 18.13
N LEU A 139 -0.61 -11.15 17.24
CA LEU A 139 0.35 -12.28 17.25
C LEU A 139 1.79 -11.80 17.00
N VAL A 140 2.00 -10.94 16.00
CA VAL A 140 3.33 -10.41 15.68
C VAL A 140 3.88 -9.58 16.83
N LEU A 141 3.08 -8.71 17.46
CA LEU A 141 3.51 -7.95 18.65
C LEU A 141 3.86 -8.86 19.82
N MET A 142 3.15 -9.98 20.04
CA MET A 142 3.47 -10.96 21.07
C MET A 142 4.77 -11.70 20.79
N ARG A 143 5.13 -11.95 19.54
CA ARG A 143 6.31 -12.71 19.14
C ARG A 143 7.57 -11.88 18.96
N GLU A 144 7.43 -10.66 18.45
CA GLU A 144 8.55 -9.84 18.00
C GLU A 144 8.83 -8.66 18.95
N ALA A 145 7.83 -8.22 19.72
CA ALA A 145 7.93 -7.08 20.62
C ALA A 145 7.63 -7.44 22.10
N ASP A 146 7.61 -8.72 22.44
CA ASP A 146 7.33 -9.24 23.79
C ASP A 146 6.04 -8.66 24.42
N ALA A 147 5.07 -8.27 23.57
CA ALA A 147 3.83 -7.67 24.04
C ALA A 147 2.95 -8.71 24.76
N SER A 148 2.35 -8.28 25.88
CA SER A 148 1.40 -9.09 26.64
C SER A 148 0.06 -8.36 26.72
N PHE A 149 -1.01 -9.03 26.31
CA PHE A 149 -2.36 -8.47 26.28
C PHE A 149 -3.22 -9.05 27.41
N ALA A 150 -3.38 -8.28 28.49
CA ALA A 150 -4.21 -8.69 29.64
C ALA A 150 -5.71 -8.57 29.36
N SER A 151 -6.11 -7.74 28.41
CA SER A 151 -7.49 -7.53 27.93
C SER A 151 -7.62 -7.82 26.45
N GLY A 152 -8.83 -7.89 25.95
CA GLY A 152 -9.12 -7.96 24.53
C GLY A 152 -9.44 -6.59 23.93
N ALA A 153 -9.92 -6.58 22.70
CA ALA A 153 -10.27 -5.36 21.99
C ALA A 153 -11.52 -5.55 21.12
N ASN A 154 -12.36 -4.53 21.10
CA ASN A 154 -13.40 -4.32 20.11
C ASN A 154 -12.84 -3.36 19.06
N ILE A 155 -12.86 -3.75 17.81
CA ILE A 155 -12.19 -3.04 16.71
C ILE A 155 -13.18 -2.83 15.57
N LEU A 156 -13.38 -1.56 15.19
CA LEU A 156 -14.10 -1.17 13.99
C LEU A 156 -13.11 -0.73 12.93
N ILE A 157 -13.17 -1.34 11.77
CA ILE A 157 -12.43 -0.92 10.58
C ILE A 157 -13.38 -0.20 9.63
N SER A 158 -13.01 1.03 9.26
CA SER A 158 -13.67 1.80 8.22
C SER A 158 -12.65 2.18 7.16
N SER A 159 -12.78 1.65 5.95
CA SER A 159 -11.78 1.84 4.89
C SER A 159 -12.39 2.42 3.64
N ARG A 160 -11.70 3.42 3.07
CA ARG A 160 -11.92 3.94 1.72
C ARG A 160 -10.87 3.45 0.72
N VAL A 161 -9.84 2.75 1.19
CA VAL A 161 -8.84 2.13 0.32
C VAL A 161 -9.43 0.84 -0.25
N PRO A 162 -9.72 0.77 -1.56
CA PRO A 162 -10.42 -0.37 -2.13
C PRO A 162 -9.51 -1.62 -2.18
N PRO A 163 -10.01 -2.78 -1.71
CA PRO A 163 -9.24 -4.01 -1.71
C PRO A 163 -9.07 -4.57 -3.14
N GLY A 164 -7.87 -5.09 -3.42
CA GLY A 164 -7.57 -5.74 -4.71
C GLY A 164 -7.44 -4.77 -5.87
N LYS A 165 -7.12 -3.49 -5.61
CA LYS A 165 -6.92 -2.46 -6.63
C LYS A 165 -5.46 -2.02 -6.80
N GLY A 166 -4.51 -2.69 -6.13
CA GLY A 166 -3.09 -2.36 -6.22
C GLY A 166 -2.70 -1.04 -5.55
N VAL A 167 -3.52 -0.52 -4.63
CA VAL A 167 -3.30 0.73 -3.88
C VAL A 167 -3.04 0.50 -2.40
N SER A 168 -2.51 -0.68 -2.03
CA SER A 168 -2.07 -1.05 -0.68
C SER A 168 -3.15 -1.03 0.41
N SER A 169 -4.32 -1.59 0.12
CA SER A 169 -5.37 -1.69 1.14
C SER A 169 -4.97 -2.58 2.34
N SER A 170 -4.14 -3.60 2.14
CA SER A 170 -3.60 -4.45 3.21
C SER A 170 -2.71 -3.66 4.16
N ALA A 171 -1.71 -2.97 3.65
CA ALA A 171 -0.79 -2.18 4.45
C ALA A 171 -1.51 -1.03 5.19
N ALA A 172 -2.47 -0.34 4.53
CA ALA A 172 -3.29 0.67 5.18
C ALA A 172 -4.08 0.09 6.37
N LEU A 173 -4.65 -1.11 6.22
CA LEU A 173 -5.35 -1.82 7.28
C LEU A 173 -4.40 -2.22 8.42
N GLU A 174 -3.29 -2.91 8.10
CA GLU A 174 -2.32 -3.38 9.08
C GLU A 174 -1.73 -2.24 9.89
N VAL A 175 -1.32 -1.15 9.23
CA VAL A 175 -0.69 0.00 9.87
C VAL A 175 -1.69 0.77 10.74
N ALA A 176 -2.94 0.96 10.30
CA ALA A 176 -3.97 1.58 11.12
C ALA A 176 -4.24 0.75 12.39
N VAL A 177 -4.34 -0.57 12.26
CA VAL A 177 -4.54 -1.48 13.40
C VAL A 177 -3.31 -1.50 14.31
N MET A 178 -2.11 -1.61 13.75
CA MET A 178 -0.84 -1.60 14.51
C MET A 178 -0.72 -0.32 15.36
N GLN A 179 -1.02 0.83 14.77
CA GLN A 179 -1.00 2.11 15.47
C GLN A 179 -2.08 2.17 16.58
N ALA A 180 -3.29 1.69 16.32
CA ALA A 180 -4.36 1.66 17.32
C ALA A 180 -4.01 0.71 18.48
N VAL A 181 -3.54 -0.50 18.19
CA VAL A 181 -3.17 -1.51 19.19
C VAL A 181 -1.98 -1.03 20.04
N THR A 182 -0.90 -0.59 19.41
CA THR A 182 0.29 -0.12 20.16
C THR A 182 -0.06 1.06 21.05
N THR A 183 -0.96 1.95 20.62
CA THR A 183 -1.43 3.08 21.43
C THR A 183 -2.34 2.63 22.58
N ALA A 184 -3.31 1.76 22.33
CA ALA A 184 -4.30 1.35 23.32
C ALA A 184 -3.69 0.49 24.44
N PHE A 185 -2.69 -0.31 24.12
CA PHE A 185 -2.01 -1.22 25.06
C PHE A 185 -0.65 -0.70 25.58
N ASP A 186 -0.28 0.54 25.22
CA ASP A 186 1.01 1.17 25.58
C ASP A 186 2.23 0.31 25.20
N VAL A 187 2.17 -0.33 24.03
CA VAL A 187 3.29 -1.10 23.48
C VAL A 187 4.21 -0.14 22.71
N ARG A 188 5.47 -0.06 23.14
CA ARG A 188 6.46 0.83 22.53
C ARG A 188 7.10 0.15 21.34
N VAL A 189 6.87 0.70 20.15
CA VAL A 189 7.46 0.26 18.88
C VAL A 189 7.79 1.50 18.07
N GLU A 190 9.01 1.59 17.58
CA GLU A 190 9.45 2.69 16.73
C GLU A 190 8.73 2.65 15.37
N ALA A 191 8.59 3.81 14.73
CA ALA A 191 7.78 3.94 13.51
C ALA A 191 8.23 3.01 12.38
N ARG A 192 9.54 2.92 12.13
CA ARG A 192 10.10 2.00 11.12
C ARG A 192 9.84 0.54 11.49
N GLU A 193 9.98 0.20 12.75
CA GLU A 193 9.71 -1.15 13.24
C GLU A 193 8.23 -1.52 13.07
N LYS A 194 7.30 -0.57 13.29
CA LYS A 194 5.86 -0.79 13.00
C LYS A 194 5.63 -1.22 11.55
N ALA A 195 6.27 -0.56 10.59
CA ALA A 195 6.17 -0.94 9.19
C ALA A 195 6.71 -2.36 8.93
N LEU A 196 7.87 -2.69 9.51
CA LEU A 196 8.47 -4.03 9.38
C LEU A 196 7.63 -5.12 10.06
N LEU A 197 7.02 -4.82 11.21
CA LEU A 197 6.11 -5.74 11.88
C LEU A 197 4.82 -5.96 11.08
N CYS A 198 4.27 -4.92 10.45
CA CYS A 198 3.13 -5.05 9.53
C CYS A 198 3.50 -5.92 8.32
N GLN A 199 4.68 -5.73 7.71
CA GLN A 199 5.17 -6.62 6.66
C GLN A 199 5.27 -8.08 7.13
N LYS A 200 5.69 -8.34 8.37
CA LYS A 200 5.68 -9.69 8.95
C LYS A 200 4.25 -10.25 9.10
N VAL A 201 3.26 -9.42 9.45
CA VAL A 201 1.86 -9.84 9.46
C VAL A 201 1.46 -10.35 8.07
N GLU A 202 1.72 -9.58 7.03
CA GLU A 202 1.35 -9.92 5.66
C GLU A 202 2.09 -11.16 5.15
N ASN A 203 3.41 -11.21 5.33
CA ASN A 203 4.24 -12.32 4.84
C ASN A 203 4.05 -13.61 5.63
N LEU A 204 3.93 -13.55 6.96
CA LEU A 204 4.02 -14.73 7.83
C LEU A 204 2.65 -15.24 8.28
N VAL A 205 1.72 -14.32 8.60
CA VAL A 205 0.39 -14.70 9.12
C VAL A 205 -0.63 -14.81 7.99
N VAL A 206 -0.70 -13.80 7.12
CA VAL A 206 -1.60 -13.83 5.94
C VAL A 206 -1.06 -14.77 4.88
N GLY A 207 0.26 -14.81 4.68
CA GLY A 207 0.92 -15.64 3.68
C GLY A 207 0.94 -15.00 2.28
N ALA A 208 0.81 -13.68 2.20
CA ALA A 208 0.95 -12.91 0.97
C ALA A 208 2.37 -12.30 0.92
N PRO A 209 3.27 -12.80 0.06
CA PRO A 209 4.64 -12.31 0.02
C PRO A 209 4.68 -10.90 -0.58
N CYS A 210 5.16 -9.92 0.18
CA CYS A 210 5.32 -8.53 -0.24
C CYS A 210 6.71 -7.99 0.15
N GLY A 211 7.14 -6.90 -0.49
CA GLY A 211 8.22 -6.05 -0.02
C GLY A 211 7.75 -5.14 1.12
N VAL A 212 8.45 -4.03 1.36
CA VAL A 212 8.18 -3.15 2.51
C VAL A 212 7.64 -1.78 2.12
N MET A 213 7.60 -1.48 0.82
CA MET A 213 7.24 -0.14 0.32
C MET A 213 5.87 0.32 0.81
N ASP A 214 4.88 -0.60 0.82
CA ASP A 214 3.49 -0.35 1.16
C ASP A 214 3.35 0.10 2.62
N GLN A 215 3.91 -0.68 3.53
CA GLN A 215 3.84 -0.39 4.96
C GLN A 215 4.65 0.85 5.33
N MET A 216 5.83 1.05 4.69
CA MET A 216 6.62 2.25 4.90
C MET A 216 5.87 3.50 4.46
N THR A 217 5.18 3.45 3.32
CA THR A 217 4.38 4.59 2.85
C THR A 217 3.17 4.85 3.74
N ALA A 218 2.47 3.81 4.18
CA ALA A 218 1.34 3.93 5.10
C ALA A 218 1.75 4.52 6.46
N VAL A 219 3.00 4.30 6.91
CA VAL A 219 3.54 4.89 8.15
C VAL A 219 4.08 6.30 7.93
N PHE A 220 4.94 6.51 6.93
CA PHE A 220 5.78 7.71 6.80
C PHE A 220 5.32 8.68 5.72
N GLY A 221 4.32 8.34 4.91
CA GLY A 221 3.86 9.20 3.83
C GLY A 221 3.54 10.62 4.31
N GLU A 222 3.91 11.61 3.53
CA GLU A 222 3.59 13.02 3.76
C GLU A 222 2.70 13.54 2.62
N PRO A 223 1.73 14.41 2.91
CA PRO A 223 0.89 14.99 1.86
C PRO A 223 1.73 15.72 0.79
N ASP A 224 1.39 15.50 -0.47
CA ASP A 224 2.01 16.11 -1.65
C ASP A 224 3.52 15.85 -1.77
N ARG A 225 4.00 14.73 -1.19
CA ARG A 225 5.39 14.30 -1.26
C ARG A 225 5.52 12.86 -1.72
N LEU A 226 6.60 12.61 -2.43
CA LEU A 226 7.04 11.27 -2.79
C LEU A 226 8.03 10.75 -1.73
N LEU A 227 7.77 9.58 -1.21
CA LEU A 227 8.71 8.85 -0.37
C LEU A 227 9.72 8.14 -1.26
N LEU A 228 10.97 8.58 -1.25
CA LEU A 228 12.10 7.82 -1.82
C LEU A 228 12.61 6.86 -0.76
N LEU A 229 12.36 5.58 -0.98
CA LEU A 229 12.71 4.50 -0.07
C LEU A 229 13.76 3.58 -0.70
N LEU A 230 14.84 3.30 0.02
CA LEU A 230 15.69 2.14 -0.24
C LEU A 230 15.08 0.93 0.49
N CYS A 231 14.57 -0.03 -0.26
CA CYS A 231 13.75 -1.11 0.30
C CYS A 231 14.50 -2.10 1.20
N GLN A 232 15.79 -2.20 1.03
CA GLN A 232 16.65 -2.99 1.90
C GLN A 232 17.86 -2.15 2.31
N PRO A 233 18.00 -1.81 3.57
CA PRO A 233 17.30 -2.32 4.77
C PRO A 233 16.02 -1.56 5.17
N ALA A 234 15.26 -0.99 4.27
CA ALA A 234 14.06 -0.17 4.50
C ALA A 234 14.42 1.22 5.09
N GLU A 235 15.20 1.98 4.35
CA GLU A 235 15.66 3.32 4.73
C GLU A 235 15.01 4.40 3.88
N ILE A 236 14.40 5.38 4.54
CA ILE A 236 13.91 6.58 3.88
C ILE A 236 15.12 7.40 3.47
N GLN A 237 15.32 7.55 2.17
CA GLN A 237 16.42 8.36 1.64
C GLN A 237 16.02 9.85 1.63
N ARG A 238 14.83 10.15 1.12
CA ARG A 238 14.32 11.52 0.99
C ARG A 238 12.79 11.55 0.97
N MET A 239 12.22 12.66 1.43
CA MET A 239 10.87 13.09 1.10
C MET A 239 10.98 14.16 0.01
N LEU A 240 10.61 13.78 -1.22
CA LEU A 240 10.67 14.67 -2.38
C LEU A 240 9.35 15.44 -2.50
N THR A 241 9.45 16.76 -2.58
CA THR A 241 8.25 17.57 -2.87
C THR A 241 7.85 17.35 -4.32
N VAL A 242 6.61 17.02 -4.58
CA VAL A 242 6.08 16.99 -5.96
C VAL A 242 6.09 18.43 -6.48
N PRO A 243 6.73 18.71 -7.62
CA PRO A 243 6.70 20.05 -8.21
C PRO A 243 5.26 20.56 -8.34
N ARG A 244 5.01 21.82 -8.00
CA ARG A 244 3.65 22.39 -7.96
C ARG A 244 2.89 22.29 -9.29
N GLN A 245 3.61 22.15 -10.39
CA GLN A 245 3.04 22.02 -11.72
C GLN A 245 2.63 20.58 -12.02
N LEU A 246 3.08 19.59 -11.26
CA LEU A 246 2.76 18.17 -11.44
C LEU A 246 1.63 17.73 -10.52
N LEU A 247 0.83 16.82 -11.03
CA LEU A 247 -0.22 16.10 -10.31
C LEU A 247 -0.05 14.60 -10.54
N LEU A 248 -0.36 13.83 -9.52
CA LEU A 248 -0.41 12.38 -9.58
C LEU A 248 -1.87 11.92 -9.47
N TRP A 249 -2.26 11.02 -10.37
CA TRP A 249 -3.58 10.44 -10.44
C TRP A 249 -3.47 8.92 -10.41
N GLY A 250 -4.50 8.26 -9.92
CA GLY A 250 -4.69 6.82 -10.11
C GLY A 250 -5.99 6.56 -10.86
N ILE A 251 -6.01 5.63 -11.81
CA ILE A 251 -7.21 5.22 -12.53
C ILE A 251 -7.38 3.70 -12.35
N ASP A 252 -8.47 3.29 -11.69
CA ASP A 252 -8.77 1.87 -11.46
C ASP A 252 -9.28 1.19 -12.72
N SER A 253 -8.62 0.12 -13.15
CA SER A 253 -9.05 -0.67 -14.31
C SER A 253 -10.31 -1.51 -14.07
N GLY A 254 -10.81 -1.61 -12.84
CA GLY A 254 -11.89 -2.54 -12.49
C GLY A 254 -11.50 -4.00 -12.40
N ILE A 255 -10.33 -4.37 -12.93
CA ILE A 255 -9.79 -5.73 -12.85
C ILE A 255 -9.15 -5.90 -11.47
N ARG A 256 -9.59 -6.93 -10.74
CA ARG A 256 -9.02 -7.20 -9.40
C ARG A 256 -7.58 -7.67 -9.53
N HIS A 257 -6.70 -6.98 -8.84
CA HIS A 257 -5.34 -7.45 -8.58
C HIS A 257 -5.38 -8.67 -7.64
N SER A 258 -4.66 -9.73 -7.98
CA SER A 258 -4.52 -10.91 -7.12
C SER A 258 -3.07 -11.04 -6.63
N VAL A 259 -2.77 -10.53 -5.43
CA VAL A 259 -1.44 -10.66 -4.79
C VAL A 259 -1.06 -12.13 -4.53
N GLY A 260 -2.05 -13.02 -4.45
CA GLY A 260 -1.84 -14.47 -4.36
C GLY A 260 -1.83 -15.17 -5.71
N GLY A 261 -1.85 -14.43 -6.83
CA GLY A 261 -1.81 -15.01 -8.17
C GLY A 261 -0.47 -15.69 -8.46
N SER A 262 -0.51 -16.76 -9.22
CA SER A 262 0.67 -17.51 -9.66
C SER A 262 1.72 -16.62 -10.34
N ASP A 263 1.30 -15.50 -10.94
CA ASP A 263 2.13 -14.66 -11.79
C ASP A 263 3.15 -13.84 -10.98
N TYR A 264 2.71 -13.07 -9.97
CA TYR A 264 3.61 -12.32 -9.10
C TYR A 264 4.59 -13.22 -8.34
N GLY A 265 4.08 -14.32 -7.75
CA GLY A 265 4.90 -15.29 -7.02
C GLY A 265 5.95 -15.95 -7.91
N SER A 266 5.59 -16.29 -9.15
CA SER A 266 6.51 -16.90 -10.12
C SER A 266 7.59 -15.91 -10.59
N VAL A 267 7.24 -14.66 -10.86
CA VAL A 267 8.21 -13.59 -11.20
C VAL A 267 9.20 -13.39 -10.05
N ARG A 268 8.70 -13.27 -8.81
CA ARG A 268 9.55 -13.13 -7.62
C ARG A 268 10.50 -14.32 -7.46
N ALA A 269 10.01 -15.55 -7.62
CA ALA A 269 10.84 -16.76 -7.55
C ALA A 269 11.92 -16.78 -8.64
N ALA A 270 11.57 -16.41 -9.88
CA ALA A 270 12.51 -16.32 -11.00
C ALA A 270 13.59 -15.23 -10.76
N THR A 271 13.21 -14.09 -10.17
CA THR A 271 14.14 -13.02 -9.80
C THR A 271 15.18 -13.51 -8.78
N PHE A 272 14.75 -14.21 -7.73
CA PHE A 272 15.68 -14.76 -6.73
C PHE A 272 16.53 -15.92 -7.28
N ALA A 273 16.00 -16.73 -8.19
CA ALA A 273 16.79 -17.73 -8.88
C ALA A 273 17.91 -17.10 -9.73
N GLY A 274 17.61 -16.00 -10.42
CA GLY A 274 18.60 -15.22 -11.15
C GLY A 274 19.65 -14.60 -10.25
N LEU A 275 19.24 -13.99 -9.12
CA LEU A 275 20.17 -13.47 -8.11
C LEU A 275 21.15 -14.54 -7.63
N GLN A 276 20.66 -15.74 -7.33
CA GLN A 276 21.51 -16.85 -6.87
C GLN A 276 22.56 -17.25 -7.91
N ILE A 277 22.20 -17.26 -9.20
CA ILE A 277 23.17 -17.53 -10.26
C ILE A 277 24.24 -16.44 -10.32
N ILE A 278 23.84 -15.17 -10.27
CA ILE A 278 24.77 -14.04 -10.29
C ILE A 278 25.69 -14.05 -9.06
N ASP A 279 25.14 -14.31 -7.88
CA ASP A 279 25.93 -14.42 -6.66
C ASP A 279 26.98 -15.54 -6.72
N ASN A 280 26.62 -16.68 -7.31
CA ASN A 280 27.58 -17.77 -7.54
C ASN A 280 28.72 -17.38 -8.53
N LEU A 281 28.47 -16.46 -9.44
CA LEU A 281 29.46 -16.01 -10.41
C LEU A 281 30.39 -14.91 -9.84
N ARG A 282 29.81 -13.96 -9.09
CA ARG A 282 30.52 -12.78 -8.58
C ARG A 282 31.02 -12.93 -7.15
N GLY A 283 30.26 -13.63 -6.30
CA GLY A 283 30.42 -13.70 -4.84
C GLY A 283 29.99 -12.40 -4.14
N GLY A 284 29.13 -12.52 -3.13
CA GLY A 284 28.71 -11.40 -2.26
C GLY A 284 27.78 -10.39 -2.92
N THR A 285 26.90 -10.86 -3.82
CA THR A 285 25.81 -10.04 -4.38
C THR A 285 24.55 -10.23 -3.52
N ASP A 286 24.33 -9.31 -2.60
CA ASP A 286 23.18 -9.40 -1.69
C ASP A 286 21.85 -9.04 -2.40
N TYR A 287 21.89 -8.06 -3.33
CA TYR A 287 20.70 -7.54 -4.01
C TYR A 287 20.97 -7.22 -5.48
N LEU A 288 19.99 -7.49 -6.34
CA LEU A 288 20.06 -7.16 -7.77
C LEU A 288 20.17 -5.66 -8.03
N ALA A 289 19.60 -4.83 -7.18
CA ALA A 289 19.71 -3.37 -7.28
C ALA A 289 21.15 -2.83 -7.15
N ASN A 290 22.09 -3.64 -6.63
CA ASN A 290 23.52 -3.29 -6.54
C ASN A 290 24.27 -3.54 -7.86
N ILE A 291 23.61 -4.04 -8.89
CA ILE A 291 24.18 -4.30 -10.22
C ILE A 291 23.76 -3.18 -11.15
N SER A 292 24.73 -2.58 -11.87
CA SER A 292 24.38 -1.61 -12.91
C SER A 292 23.77 -2.28 -14.14
N PRO A 293 22.90 -1.61 -14.92
CA PRO A 293 22.42 -2.13 -16.20
C PRO A 293 23.57 -2.55 -17.14
N THR A 294 24.65 -1.76 -17.20
CA THR A 294 25.82 -2.04 -18.04
C THR A 294 26.53 -3.33 -17.63
N ASP A 295 26.75 -3.53 -16.32
CA ASP A 295 27.38 -4.76 -15.81
C ASP A 295 26.47 -5.96 -16.05
N PHE A 296 25.14 -5.79 -15.84
CA PHE A 296 24.18 -6.85 -16.11
C PHE A 296 24.22 -7.32 -17.56
N GLU A 297 24.20 -6.38 -18.51
CA GLU A 297 24.22 -6.69 -19.96
C GLU A 297 25.52 -7.34 -20.41
N SER A 298 26.66 -6.82 -19.92
CA SER A 298 27.98 -7.26 -20.36
C SER A 298 28.46 -8.54 -19.71
N GLU A 299 28.14 -8.76 -18.42
CA GLU A 299 28.73 -9.84 -17.63
C GLU A 299 27.75 -10.96 -17.31
N TYR A 300 26.46 -10.65 -17.04
CA TYR A 300 25.54 -11.61 -16.45
C TYR A 300 24.42 -12.09 -17.37
N LEU A 301 23.88 -11.22 -18.24
CA LEU A 301 22.72 -11.54 -19.08
C LEU A 301 22.93 -12.79 -19.92
N GLY A 302 24.13 -12.97 -20.49
CA GLY A 302 24.51 -14.12 -21.28
C GLY A 302 24.65 -15.41 -20.47
N GLN A 303 24.88 -15.32 -19.17
CA GLN A 303 25.08 -16.47 -18.26
C GLN A 303 23.75 -16.99 -17.68
N LEU A 304 22.67 -16.17 -17.76
CA LEU A 304 21.37 -16.55 -17.25
C LEU A 304 20.60 -17.42 -18.25
N PRO A 305 19.89 -18.46 -17.80
CA PRO A 305 18.87 -19.14 -18.59
C PRO A 305 17.85 -18.13 -19.14
N GLU A 306 17.43 -18.34 -20.38
CA GLU A 306 16.56 -17.40 -21.10
C GLU A 306 15.29 -17.02 -20.32
N HIS A 307 14.64 -18.00 -19.69
CA HIS A 307 13.41 -17.80 -18.90
C HIS A 307 13.59 -16.98 -17.62
N LEU A 308 14.83 -16.77 -17.14
CA LEU A 308 15.13 -15.94 -15.96
C LEU A 308 15.55 -14.51 -16.32
N ARG A 309 15.97 -14.24 -17.56
CA ARG A 309 16.60 -12.96 -17.96
C ARG A 309 15.73 -11.76 -17.69
N ILE A 310 14.44 -11.82 -18.06
CA ILE A 310 13.50 -10.70 -17.92
C ILE A 310 13.23 -10.44 -16.44
N ALA A 311 12.93 -11.48 -15.66
CA ALA A 311 12.64 -11.35 -14.23
C ALA A 311 13.86 -10.85 -13.41
N THR A 312 15.07 -11.32 -13.76
CA THR A 312 16.31 -10.87 -13.12
C THR A 312 16.68 -9.43 -13.50
N GLY A 313 16.49 -9.07 -14.77
CA GLY A 313 16.83 -7.74 -15.28
C GLY A 313 15.87 -6.65 -14.79
N HIS A 314 14.58 -6.97 -14.55
CA HIS A 314 13.58 -5.99 -14.17
C HIS A 314 14.01 -5.10 -12.98
N PRO A 315 14.38 -5.63 -11.81
CA PRO A 315 14.76 -4.79 -10.67
C PRO A 315 16.04 -3.98 -10.91
N ILE A 316 16.96 -4.47 -11.74
CA ILE A 316 18.19 -3.75 -12.08
C ILE A 316 17.86 -2.50 -12.92
N TYR A 317 17.08 -2.69 -13.98
CA TYR A 317 16.66 -1.56 -14.83
C TYR A 317 15.69 -0.63 -14.12
N GLU A 318 14.80 -1.16 -13.28
CA GLU A 318 13.83 -0.36 -12.54
C GLU A 318 14.52 0.54 -11.50
N ASN A 319 15.52 0.02 -10.80
CA ASN A 319 16.32 0.83 -9.87
C ASN A 319 17.03 2.00 -10.60
N ALA A 320 17.57 1.77 -11.79
CA ALA A 320 18.18 2.83 -12.61
C ALA A 320 17.13 3.86 -13.08
N ARG A 321 15.90 3.41 -13.45
CA ARG A 321 14.80 4.31 -13.82
C ARG A 321 14.35 5.18 -12.63
N VAL A 322 14.26 4.61 -11.42
CA VAL A 322 13.94 5.38 -10.21
C VAL A 322 14.99 6.45 -9.95
N GLN A 323 16.28 6.11 -10.04
CA GLN A 323 17.35 7.08 -9.85
C GLN A 323 17.28 8.22 -10.89
N ARG A 324 17.06 7.88 -12.16
CA ARG A 324 16.88 8.88 -13.21
C ARG A 324 15.65 9.76 -13.01
N PHE A 325 14.55 9.18 -12.55
CA PHE A 325 13.33 9.91 -12.23
C PHE A 325 13.56 10.94 -11.12
N VAL A 326 14.30 10.58 -10.07
CA VAL A 326 14.69 11.50 -8.99
C VAL A 326 15.56 12.64 -9.49
N GLU A 327 16.58 12.36 -10.31
CA GLU A 327 17.42 13.38 -10.92
C GLU A 327 16.63 14.40 -11.75
N LEU A 328 15.64 13.93 -12.51
CA LEU A 328 14.76 14.79 -13.31
C LEU A 328 13.85 15.65 -12.42
N LEU A 329 13.29 15.08 -11.34
CA LEU A 329 12.51 15.85 -10.37
C LEU A 329 13.34 16.98 -9.74
N ASP A 330 14.58 16.70 -9.34
CA ASP A 330 15.48 17.70 -8.77
C ASP A 330 15.80 18.84 -9.78
N GLN A 331 15.83 18.53 -11.07
CA GLN A 331 16.07 19.52 -12.14
C GLN A 331 14.82 20.36 -12.45
N CYS A 332 13.62 19.80 -12.31
CA CYS A 332 12.37 20.50 -12.58
C CYS A 332 12.21 21.80 -11.76
N ASP A 333 12.60 21.77 -10.48
CA ASP A 333 12.42 22.89 -9.55
C ASP A 333 13.24 24.13 -9.94
N SER A 334 14.34 23.95 -10.67
CA SER A 334 15.23 25.02 -11.10
C SER A 334 15.03 25.44 -12.56
N ALA A 335 14.19 24.75 -13.31
CA ALA A 335 14.00 24.96 -14.75
C ALA A 335 13.04 26.14 -15.04
N ASN A 336 13.42 26.98 -16.02
CA ASN A 336 12.51 28.02 -16.54
C ASN A 336 11.31 27.43 -17.30
N ASP A 337 11.50 26.31 -18.00
CA ASP A 337 10.46 25.50 -18.62
C ASP A 337 10.61 24.05 -18.17
N PRO A 338 9.75 23.55 -17.31
CA PRO A 338 9.82 22.19 -16.79
C PRO A 338 9.19 21.13 -17.73
N LYS A 339 8.47 21.51 -18.78
CA LYS A 339 7.75 20.55 -19.64
C LYS A 339 8.62 19.47 -20.29
N PRO A 340 9.85 19.77 -20.77
CA PRO A 340 10.73 18.71 -21.29
C PRO A 340 11.03 17.63 -20.25
N PHE A 341 11.23 18.02 -18.98
CA PHE A 341 11.45 17.08 -17.88
C PHE A 341 10.20 16.24 -17.61
N PHE A 342 9.00 16.84 -17.65
CA PHE A 342 7.75 16.09 -17.47
C PHE A 342 7.57 15.01 -18.54
N THR A 343 7.97 15.30 -19.78
CA THR A 343 7.94 14.33 -20.87
C THR A 343 8.92 13.17 -20.60
N GLU A 344 10.14 13.47 -20.15
CA GLU A 344 11.13 12.43 -19.83
C GLU A 344 10.70 11.58 -18.62
N LEU A 345 10.17 12.21 -17.56
CA LEU A 345 9.57 11.50 -16.42
C LEU A 345 8.45 10.56 -16.88
N GLY A 346 7.59 11.00 -17.78
CA GLY A 346 6.52 10.20 -18.35
C GLY A 346 7.00 9.02 -19.17
N GLU A 347 8.06 9.18 -19.97
CA GLU A 347 8.66 8.08 -20.72
C GLU A 347 9.25 7.01 -19.80
N LEU A 348 9.87 7.39 -18.68
CA LEU A 348 10.32 6.42 -17.67
C LEU A 348 9.16 5.60 -17.08
N MET A 349 7.99 6.22 -16.85
CA MET A 349 6.79 5.48 -16.43
C MET A 349 6.31 4.51 -17.51
N TYR A 350 6.28 4.92 -18.77
CA TYR A 350 5.93 4.03 -19.89
C TYR A 350 6.95 2.89 -20.06
N GLU A 351 8.24 3.13 -19.81
CA GLU A 351 9.26 2.07 -19.81
C GLU A 351 9.05 1.06 -18.69
N SER A 352 8.74 1.55 -17.49
CA SER A 352 8.38 0.70 -16.36
C SER A 352 7.15 -0.17 -16.69
N HIS A 353 6.09 0.41 -17.27
CA HIS A 353 4.92 -0.33 -17.70
C HIS A 353 5.24 -1.42 -18.73
N ARG A 354 6.06 -1.10 -19.73
CA ARG A 354 6.54 -2.12 -20.71
C ARG A 354 7.30 -3.26 -20.03
N SER A 355 8.07 -2.96 -19.00
CA SER A 355 8.78 -3.99 -18.21
C SER A 355 7.82 -4.91 -17.46
N TYR A 356 6.74 -4.36 -16.88
CA TYR A 356 5.66 -5.16 -16.28
C TYR A 356 4.96 -6.05 -17.32
N THR A 357 4.70 -5.51 -18.51
CA THR A 357 4.12 -6.29 -19.63
C THR A 357 5.03 -7.45 -20.04
N ALA A 358 6.33 -7.21 -20.13
CA ALA A 358 7.31 -8.26 -20.44
C ALA A 358 7.38 -9.37 -19.36
N LEU A 359 7.02 -9.06 -18.11
CA LEU A 359 6.91 -10.02 -17.02
C LEU A 359 5.56 -10.76 -16.99
N GLY A 360 4.59 -10.39 -17.84
CA GLY A 360 3.23 -10.91 -17.81
C GLY A 360 2.40 -10.41 -16.62
N LEU A 361 2.77 -9.27 -16.04
CA LEU A 361 2.09 -8.65 -14.90
C LEU A 361 1.14 -7.51 -15.32
N ASN A 362 0.91 -7.35 -16.61
CA ASN A 362 -0.10 -6.46 -17.16
C ASN A 362 -1.51 -7.10 -17.16
N SER A 363 -2.49 -6.34 -17.57
CA SER A 363 -3.84 -6.80 -17.91
C SER A 363 -4.38 -5.97 -19.07
N SER A 364 -5.37 -6.50 -19.79
CA SER A 364 -6.00 -5.76 -20.90
C SER A 364 -6.52 -4.40 -20.44
N GLY A 365 -7.03 -4.28 -19.21
CA GLY A 365 -7.54 -3.03 -18.68
C GLY A 365 -6.43 -2.03 -18.34
N THR A 366 -5.33 -2.48 -17.75
CA THR A 366 -4.20 -1.59 -17.44
C THR A 366 -3.48 -1.13 -18.72
N ASP A 367 -3.31 -2.01 -19.70
CA ASP A 367 -2.72 -1.63 -20.99
C ASP A 367 -3.60 -0.61 -21.73
N LEU A 368 -4.91 -0.83 -21.76
CA LEU A 368 -5.85 0.12 -22.39
C LEU A 368 -5.79 1.50 -21.70
N LEU A 369 -5.77 1.55 -20.36
CA LEU A 369 -5.64 2.82 -19.64
C LEU A 369 -4.35 3.56 -20.00
N VAL A 370 -3.22 2.85 -20.04
CA VAL A 370 -1.93 3.45 -20.42
C VAL A 370 -1.93 3.94 -21.88
N GLU A 371 -2.55 3.20 -22.80
CA GLU A 371 -2.72 3.63 -24.20
C GLU A 371 -3.61 4.88 -24.33
N LEU A 372 -4.72 4.93 -23.60
CA LEU A 372 -5.62 6.09 -23.60
C LEU A 372 -4.93 7.33 -23.03
N VAL A 373 -4.15 7.20 -21.93
CA VAL A 373 -3.34 8.30 -21.38
C VAL A 373 -2.31 8.77 -22.41
N ARG A 374 -1.62 7.86 -23.07
CA ARG A 374 -0.63 8.21 -24.10
C ARG A 374 -1.26 8.90 -25.31
N LYS A 375 -2.47 8.50 -25.70
CA LYS A 375 -3.22 9.09 -26.82
C LYS A 375 -3.68 10.52 -26.51
N GLU A 376 -4.13 10.79 -25.29
CA GLU A 376 -4.45 12.17 -24.84
C GLU A 376 -3.21 13.05 -24.83
N GLY A 377 -2.10 12.56 -24.29
CA GLY A 377 -0.77 13.12 -24.38
C GLY A 377 -0.56 14.47 -23.69
N PRO A 378 0.63 15.09 -23.93
CA PRO A 378 1.05 16.33 -23.27
C PRO A 378 0.15 17.54 -23.58
N ASP A 379 -0.54 17.59 -24.73
CA ASP A 379 -1.48 18.66 -25.05
C ASP A 379 -2.70 18.66 -24.12
N ALA A 380 -3.04 17.50 -23.56
CA ALA A 380 -4.07 17.35 -22.53
C ALA A 380 -3.49 17.39 -21.09
N GLY A 381 -2.22 17.74 -20.95
CA GLY A 381 -1.49 17.78 -19.66
C GLY A 381 -1.16 16.40 -19.10
N LEU A 382 -1.10 15.33 -19.93
CA LEU A 382 -0.80 13.97 -19.52
C LEU A 382 0.55 13.54 -20.08
N PHE A 383 1.50 13.16 -19.22
CA PHE A 383 2.89 12.90 -19.62
C PHE A 383 3.27 11.43 -19.56
N GLY A 384 2.75 10.68 -18.59
CA GLY A 384 3.14 9.29 -18.40
C GLY A 384 2.12 8.48 -17.62
N ALA A 385 2.19 7.15 -17.76
CA ALA A 385 1.35 6.23 -17.03
C ALA A 385 2.01 4.85 -16.87
N LYS A 386 1.78 4.20 -15.73
CA LYS A 386 2.23 2.82 -15.46
C LYS A 386 1.32 2.11 -14.46
N ILE A 387 1.34 0.79 -14.48
CA ILE A 387 0.74 -0.03 -13.42
C ILE A 387 1.34 0.37 -12.07
N THR A 388 0.50 0.50 -11.03
CA THR A 388 0.94 0.70 -9.65
C THR A 388 0.86 -0.60 -8.83
N GLY A 389 1.85 -0.84 -7.97
CA GLY A 389 1.93 -2.01 -7.10
C GLY A 389 2.30 -3.30 -7.83
N GLY A 390 1.70 -4.42 -7.42
CA GLY A 390 2.09 -5.77 -7.85
C GLY A 390 1.72 -6.19 -9.28
N GLY A 391 0.96 -5.40 -10.02
CA GLY A 391 0.51 -5.75 -11.38
C GLY A 391 -0.67 -6.72 -11.41
N SER A 392 -0.89 -7.37 -12.57
CA SER A 392 -2.00 -8.31 -12.85
C SER A 392 -3.41 -7.70 -12.69
N GLY A 393 -3.57 -6.43 -13.00
CA GLY A 393 -4.80 -5.64 -12.82
C GLY A 393 -4.59 -4.45 -11.88
N GLY A 394 -5.68 -3.97 -11.28
CA GLY A 394 -5.64 -2.85 -10.33
C GLY A 394 -5.59 -1.48 -11.00
N THR A 395 -4.81 -0.58 -10.45
CA THR A 395 -4.76 0.84 -10.79
C THR A 395 -3.56 1.17 -11.67
N VAL A 396 -3.74 2.16 -12.52
CA VAL A 396 -2.67 2.82 -13.29
C VAL A 396 -2.37 4.16 -12.65
N ALA A 397 -1.11 4.39 -12.25
CA ALA A 397 -0.64 5.70 -11.83
C ALA A 397 -0.37 6.56 -13.07
N VAL A 398 -0.81 7.82 -13.04
CA VAL A 398 -0.69 8.77 -14.16
C VAL A 398 -0.03 10.05 -13.69
N LEU A 399 0.97 10.50 -14.44
CA LEU A 399 1.65 11.78 -14.27
C LEU A 399 0.97 12.83 -15.16
N GLY A 400 0.45 13.89 -14.54
CA GLY A 400 -0.18 15.00 -15.25
C GLY A 400 0.30 16.36 -14.74
N ASP A 401 -0.12 17.41 -15.42
CA ASP A 401 0.01 18.79 -14.93
C ASP A 401 -1.32 19.32 -14.39
N GLN A 402 -1.36 20.60 -14.04
CA GLN A 402 -2.55 21.26 -13.49
C GLN A 402 -3.73 21.31 -14.49
N ASN A 403 -3.52 21.08 -15.79
CA ASN A 403 -4.54 21.02 -16.81
C ASN A 403 -5.04 19.59 -17.08
N SER A 404 -4.43 18.59 -16.48
CA SER A 404 -4.67 17.16 -16.73
C SER A 404 -6.08 16.67 -16.39
N ARG A 405 -6.82 17.34 -15.50
CA ARG A 405 -8.15 16.89 -15.02
C ARG A 405 -9.10 16.53 -16.16
N ALA A 406 -9.25 17.42 -17.15
CA ALA A 406 -10.13 17.17 -18.28
C ALA A 406 -9.65 16.00 -19.15
N GLY A 407 -8.32 15.80 -19.27
CA GLY A 407 -7.72 14.65 -19.93
C GLY A 407 -8.02 13.35 -19.19
N ILE A 408 -7.86 13.32 -17.87
CA ILE A 408 -8.20 12.17 -17.02
C ILE A 408 -9.68 11.79 -17.15
N GLU A 409 -10.57 12.77 -17.14
CA GLU A 409 -12.03 12.54 -17.31
C GLU A 409 -12.34 11.93 -18.69
N ARG A 410 -11.66 12.38 -19.76
CA ARG A 410 -11.82 11.79 -21.11
C ARG A 410 -11.23 10.37 -21.18
N VAL A 411 -10.09 10.12 -20.57
CA VAL A 411 -9.53 8.77 -20.45
C VAL A 411 -10.53 7.85 -19.75
N ALA A 412 -11.07 8.26 -18.60
CA ALA A 412 -12.05 7.48 -17.85
C ALA A 412 -13.33 7.21 -18.66
N ALA A 413 -13.85 8.22 -19.37
CA ALA A 413 -15.03 8.08 -20.23
C ALA A 413 -14.76 7.13 -21.41
N SER A 414 -13.60 7.25 -22.06
CA SER A 414 -13.22 6.35 -23.17
C SER A 414 -13.08 4.92 -22.68
N TYR A 415 -12.41 4.73 -21.53
CA TYR A 415 -12.28 3.42 -20.89
C TYR A 415 -13.65 2.81 -20.55
N ALA A 416 -14.55 3.60 -19.96
CA ALA A 416 -15.91 3.14 -19.65
C ALA A 416 -16.70 2.73 -20.91
N ASN A 417 -16.55 3.48 -22.00
CA ASN A 417 -17.20 3.15 -23.28
C ASN A 417 -16.68 1.85 -23.91
N GLU A 418 -15.38 1.56 -23.76
CA GLU A 418 -14.77 0.38 -24.35
C GLU A 418 -14.98 -0.88 -23.49
N THR A 419 -14.99 -0.74 -22.16
CA THR A 419 -15.02 -1.88 -21.22
C THR A 419 -16.34 -2.09 -20.53
N GLY A 420 -17.23 -1.08 -20.51
CA GLY A 420 -18.44 -1.07 -19.70
C GLY A 420 -18.20 -0.82 -18.21
N HIS A 421 -16.95 -0.61 -17.78
CA HIS A 421 -16.58 -0.34 -16.38
C HIS A 421 -16.26 1.14 -16.20
N GLN A 422 -16.97 1.80 -15.26
CA GLN A 422 -16.66 3.16 -14.85
C GLN A 422 -15.49 3.15 -13.86
N PRO A 423 -14.30 3.65 -14.23
CA PRO A 423 -13.16 3.63 -13.36
C PRO A 423 -13.31 4.60 -12.18
N TYR A 424 -12.81 4.19 -11.00
CA TYR A 424 -12.58 5.11 -9.90
C TYR A 424 -11.30 5.91 -10.17
N ILE A 425 -11.32 7.21 -9.87
CA ILE A 425 -10.17 8.10 -10.05
C ILE A 425 -9.65 8.50 -8.67
N PHE A 426 -8.45 8.06 -8.34
CA PHE A 426 -7.72 8.49 -7.15
C PHE A 426 -7.06 9.84 -7.41
N HIS A 427 -7.24 10.78 -6.47
CA HIS A 427 -6.65 12.10 -6.56
C HIS A 427 -6.43 12.71 -5.17
N GLY A 428 -5.29 13.39 -5.02
CA GLY A 428 -4.87 13.98 -3.76
C GLY A 428 -4.10 13.00 -2.89
N SER A 429 -3.65 13.51 -1.76
CA SER A 429 -2.78 12.81 -0.83
C SER A 429 -3.17 13.07 0.62
N SER A 430 -2.67 12.24 1.51
CA SER A 430 -2.93 12.37 2.94
C SER A 430 -1.76 11.88 3.78
N PRO A 431 -1.66 12.30 5.06
CA PRO A 431 -0.56 11.91 5.91
C PRO A 431 -0.58 10.43 6.26
N GLY A 432 0.61 9.84 6.41
CA GLY A 432 0.84 8.53 7.01
C GLY A 432 0.49 8.50 8.49
N SER A 433 0.45 7.30 9.04
CA SER A 433 0.02 7.09 10.43
C SER A 433 0.92 7.78 11.46
N LEU A 434 2.21 7.96 11.18
CA LEU A 434 3.13 8.67 12.06
C LEU A 434 2.73 10.14 12.21
N ALA A 435 2.46 10.82 11.11
CA ALA A 435 2.09 12.25 11.12
C ALA A 435 0.65 12.46 11.61
N PHE A 436 -0.26 11.54 11.32
CA PHE A 436 -1.63 11.56 11.87
C PHE A 436 -1.63 11.31 13.38
N GLY A 437 -0.77 10.41 13.88
CA GLY A 437 -0.76 9.99 15.27
C GLY A 437 -1.98 9.14 15.62
N HIS A 438 -2.76 9.61 16.60
CA HIS A 438 -4.04 9.00 16.96
C HIS A 438 -5.03 10.03 17.50
N LEU A 439 -6.31 9.72 17.45
CA LEU A 439 -7.34 10.43 18.18
C LEU A 439 -7.77 9.59 19.39
N ARG A 440 -8.13 10.27 20.48
CA ARG A 440 -8.89 9.66 21.55
C ARG A 440 -10.27 10.29 21.60
N LEU A 441 -11.27 9.46 21.45
CA LEU A 441 -12.66 9.87 21.43
C LEU A 441 -13.36 9.41 22.71
N ARG A 442 -14.18 10.27 23.27
CA ARG A 442 -15.02 9.96 24.44
C ARG A 442 -16.47 10.25 24.13
N GLN A 443 -17.37 9.33 24.47
CA GLN A 443 -18.79 9.56 24.32
C GLN A 443 -19.24 10.62 25.35
N ALA A 444 -19.93 11.67 24.88
CA ALA A 444 -20.54 12.65 25.78
C ALA A 444 -21.66 11.96 26.55
N ARG A 445 -21.65 12.13 27.88
CA ARG A 445 -22.74 11.64 28.76
C ARG A 445 -24.00 12.45 28.58
#